data_ac5d8a300f10f0d2936c7f2a18941bb7
#
_entry.id   ac5d8a300f10f0d2936c7f2a18941bb7
#
_cell.length_a   1.000
_cell.length_b   1.000
_cell.length_c   1.000
_cell.angle_alpha   90.00
_cell.angle_beta   90.00
_cell.angle_gamma   90.00
#
_symmetry.space_group_name_H-M   'P 1'
#
loop_
_entity.id
_entity.type
_entity.pdbx_description
1 polymer ?
#
loop_
_entity_poly.entity_id
_entity_poly.type
_entity_poly.pdbx_seq_one_letter_code
_entity_poly.pdbx_strand_id
1 'polypeptide(L)'
;MNAPDTLLNTAAQGAVGQSHLHESARAQVLGQAPYLDDMPEVRGTLYAAPILSRVAHGTLHGVDTRAALAMPGVRGVVLAADIPGDPILAAFGHDEPIFALDQVLY
;
A
#
# COMPACT_ATOMS: atom_id res chain seq x y z
N MET A 1 -13.86 -44.15 15.04
CA MET A 1 -14.89 -43.09 14.95
C MET A 1 -14.37 -42.10 13.92
N ASN A 2 -14.80 -42.29 12.66
CA ASN A 2 -14.29 -41.47 11.54
C ASN A 2 -14.89 -40.06 11.63
N ALA A 3 -14.05 -39.03 11.62
CA ALA A 3 -14.49 -37.66 11.42
C ALA A 3 -15.21 -37.58 10.05
N PRO A 4 -16.31 -36.87 9.97
CA PRO A 4 -17.10 -36.85 8.74
C PRO A 4 -16.32 -36.12 7.64
N ASP A 5 -16.17 -36.79 6.53
CA ASP A 5 -15.58 -36.38 5.24
C ASP A 5 -16.29 -35.15 4.61
N THR A 6 -17.24 -34.58 5.33
CA THR A 6 -18.14 -33.52 4.83
C THR A 6 -17.49 -32.16 4.67
N LEU A 7 -16.36 -31.89 5.40
CA LEU A 7 -15.70 -30.59 5.31
C LEU A 7 -14.78 -30.45 4.10
N LEU A 8 -14.27 -31.58 3.59
CA LEU A 8 -13.40 -31.57 2.40
C LEU A 8 -14.20 -31.49 1.10
N ASN A 9 -15.45 -31.94 1.12
CA ASN A 9 -16.29 -32.01 -0.09
C ASN A 9 -17.03 -30.70 -0.38
N THR A 10 -17.21 -29.83 0.63
CA THR A 10 -17.84 -28.53 0.42
C THR A 10 -16.85 -27.53 -0.21
N ALA A 11 -15.56 -27.66 0.06
CA ALA A 11 -14.51 -26.84 -0.57
C ALA A 11 -14.26 -27.24 -2.04
N ALA A 12 -14.50 -28.52 -2.40
CA ALA A 12 -14.31 -29.03 -3.76
C ALA A 12 -15.46 -28.65 -4.73
N GLN A 13 -16.59 -28.18 -4.22
CA GLN A 13 -17.73 -27.72 -5.04
C GLN A 13 -17.64 -26.22 -5.39
N GLY A 14 -16.52 -25.58 -5.07
CA GLY A 14 -16.26 -24.17 -5.38
C GLY A 14 -16.00 -23.91 -6.87
N ALA A 15 -15.19 -22.93 -7.15
CA ALA A 15 -14.89 -22.45 -8.50
C ALA A 15 -13.89 -23.31 -9.29
N VAL A 16 -13.29 -24.33 -8.68
CA VAL A 16 -12.26 -25.17 -9.32
C VAL A 16 -12.85 -25.96 -10.49
N GLY A 17 -12.28 -25.82 -11.67
CA GLY A 17 -12.73 -26.50 -12.89
C GLY A 17 -14.02 -25.94 -13.50
N GLN A 18 -14.58 -24.86 -12.95
CA GLN A 18 -15.75 -24.17 -13.49
C GLN A 18 -15.32 -22.89 -14.23
N SER A 19 -16.01 -22.59 -15.31
CA SER A 19 -15.84 -21.31 -16.01
C SER A 19 -16.71 -20.26 -15.34
N HIS A 20 -16.07 -19.37 -14.57
CA HIS A 20 -16.73 -18.23 -13.93
C HIS A 20 -16.37 -16.94 -14.66
N LEU A 21 -17.37 -16.10 -14.90
CA LEU A 21 -17.10 -14.76 -15.38
C LEU A 21 -16.40 -13.96 -14.28
N HIS A 22 -15.35 -13.24 -14.67
CA HIS A 22 -14.73 -12.26 -13.78
C HIS A 22 -15.78 -11.22 -13.37
N GLU A 23 -15.82 -10.83 -12.11
CA GLU A 23 -16.87 -9.95 -11.56
C GLU A 23 -17.03 -8.62 -12.31
N SER A 24 -15.92 -8.04 -12.79
CA SER A 24 -15.92 -6.79 -13.55
C SER A 24 -15.83 -6.99 -15.06
N ALA A 25 -15.81 -8.23 -15.59
CA ALA A 25 -15.59 -8.50 -17.02
C ALA A 25 -16.58 -7.74 -17.91
N ARG A 26 -17.87 -7.75 -17.55
CA ARG A 26 -18.90 -7.04 -18.30
C ARG A 26 -18.66 -5.52 -18.28
N ALA A 27 -18.36 -4.95 -17.15
CA ALA A 27 -18.09 -3.53 -17.00
C ALA A 27 -16.86 -3.11 -17.82
N GLN A 28 -15.82 -3.95 -17.83
CA GLN A 28 -14.60 -3.70 -18.60
C GLN A 28 -14.90 -3.60 -20.11
N VAL A 29 -15.59 -4.60 -20.68
CA VAL A 29 -15.88 -4.60 -22.12
C VAL A 29 -16.88 -3.54 -22.55
N LEU A 30 -17.69 -3.04 -21.63
CA LEU A 30 -18.65 -1.96 -21.90
C LEU A 30 -18.08 -0.56 -21.65
N GLY A 31 -16.83 -0.45 -21.17
CA GLY A 31 -16.25 0.82 -20.77
C GLY A 31 -16.92 1.47 -19.55
N GLN A 32 -17.53 0.65 -18.70
CA GLN A 32 -18.27 1.07 -17.50
C GLN A 32 -17.55 0.66 -16.19
N ALA A 33 -16.41 0.00 -16.31
CA ALA A 33 -15.61 -0.32 -15.12
C ALA A 33 -15.06 0.96 -14.51
N PRO A 34 -15.36 1.27 -13.24
CA PRO A 34 -14.78 2.41 -12.58
C PRO A 34 -13.31 2.15 -12.27
N TYR A 35 -12.46 3.07 -12.62
CA TYR A 35 -11.07 3.11 -12.19
C TYR A 35 -10.93 4.04 -10.99
N LEU A 36 -9.81 3.97 -10.30
CA LEU A 36 -9.57 4.78 -9.11
C LEU A 36 -9.73 6.29 -9.40
N ASP A 37 -9.24 6.73 -10.56
CA ASP A 37 -9.31 8.15 -10.99
C ASP A 37 -10.73 8.59 -11.35
N ASP A 38 -11.65 7.65 -11.60
CA ASP A 38 -13.07 7.95 -11.87
C ASP A 38 -13.89 8.09 -10.57
N MET A 39 -13.31 7.71 -9.46
CA MET A 39 -14.00 7.76 -8.17
C MET A 39 -13.97 9.17 -7.59
N PRO A 40 -15.11 9.70 -7.15
CA PRO A 40 -15.13 11.02 -6.53
C PRO A 40 -14.31 11.01 -5.23
N GLU A 41 -13.48 12.01 -5.06
CA GLU A 41 -12.69 12.16 -3.85
C GLU A 41 -13.57 12.31 -2.61
N VAL A 42 -13.20 11.63 -1.56
CA VAL A 42 -13.86 11.78 -0.26
C VAL A 42 -13.51 13.16 0.30
N ARG A 43 -14.53 13.85 0.84
CA ARG A 43 -14.30 15.15 1.45
C ARG A 43 -13.24 15.08 2.55
N GLY A 44 -12.21 15.89 2.41
CA GLY A 44 -11.09 15.94 3.37
C GLY A 44 -9.92 15.02 3.00
N THR A 45 -9.93 14.43 1.81
CA THR A 45 -8.78 13.70 1.28
C THR A 45 -7.53 14.59 1.31
N LEU A 46 -6.43 14.03 1.75
CA LEU A 46 -5.12 14.66 1.76
C LEU A 46 -4.25 14.06 0.65
N TYR A 47 -3.45 14.90 0.04
CA TYR A 47 -2.45 14.46 -0.93
C TYR A 47 -1.12 14.24 -0.23
N ALA A 48 -0.52 13.08 -0.46
CA ALA A 48 0.81 12.77 0.03
C ALA A 48 1.85 13.05 -1.07
N ALA A 49 2.90 13.77 -0.72
CA ALA A 49 4.03 14.02 -1.60
C ALA A 49 5.29 13.39 -0.99
N PRO A 50 5.92 12.40 -1.66
CA PRO A 50 7.17 11.84 -1.20
C PRO A 50 8.29 12.84 -1.38
N ILE A 51 9.11 13.02 -0.34
CA ILE A 51 10.32 13.81 -0.40
C ILE A 51 11.51 12.84 -0.53
N LEU A 52 12.14 12.88 -1.67
CA LEU A 52 13.28 12.01 -1.97
C LEU A 52 14.60 12.71 -1.66
N SER A 53 15.64 11.91 -1.42
CA SER A 53 16.98 12.43 -1.25
C SER A 53 17.52 13.03 -2.57
N ARG A 54 18.41 14.03 -2.42
CA ARG A 54 19.16 14.60 -3.56
C ARG A 54 20.50 13.90 -3.78
N VAL A 55 20.88 13.00 -2.88
CA VAL A 55 22.10 12.21 -2.98
C VAL A 55 21.77 10.74 -3.08
N ALA A 56 22.52 10.00 -3.87
CA ALA A 56 22.27 8.59 -4.11
C ALA A 56 22.60 7.71 -2.89
N HIS A 57 23.57 8.10 -2.10
CA HIS A 57 23.99 7.38 -0.90
C HIS A 57 24.58 8.36 0.10
N GLY A 58 24.23 8.17 1.38
CA GLY A 58 24.76 9.01 2.46
C GLY A 58 24.17 8.69 3.81
N THR A 59 24.78 9.20 4.85
CA THR A 59 24.26 9.11 6.22
C THR A 59 23.20 10.18 6.44
N LEU A 60 22.05 9.76 6.97
CA LEU A 60 20.96 10.64 7.36
C LEU A 60 21.13 11.04 8.84
N HIS A 61 21.52 12.27 9.10
CA HIS A 61 21.68 12.78 10.46
C HIS A 61 20.38 13.28 11.09
N GLY A 62 19.34 13.47 10.28
CA GLY A 62 18.02 13.91 10.71
C GLY A 62 17.26 14.60 9.59
N VAL A 63 15.97 14.84 9.82
CA VAL A 63 15.08 15.55 8.90
C VAL A 63 14.49 16.76 9.64
N ASP A 64 14.71 17.95 9.14
CA ASP A 64 14.09 19.17 9.67
C ASP A 64 12.77 19.42 8.95
N THR A 65 11.67 19.19 9.64
CA THR A 65 10.30 19.32 9.12
C THR A 65 9.67 20.69 9.37
N ARG A 66 10.33 21.59 10.12
CA ARG A 66 9.74 22.84 10.59
C ARG A 66 9.25 23.73 9.45
N ALA A 67 10.03 23.87 8.40
CA ALA A 67 9.66 24.69 7.24
C ALA A 67 8.43 24.10 6.51
N ALA A 68 8.39 22.78 6.35
CA ALA A 68 7.27 22.11 5.72
C ALA A 68 5.97 22.27 6.55
N LEU A 69 6.06 22.05 7.85
CA LEU A 69 4.92 22.18 8.76
C LEU A 69 4.40 23.63 8.88
N ALA A 70 5.24 24.62 8.62
CA ALA A 70 4.85 26.03 8.59
C ALA A 70 4.12 26.42 7.29
N MET A 71 4.14 25.60 6.26
CA MET A 71 3.49 25.93 4.98
C MET A 71 1.97 25.84 5.08
N PRO A 72 1.24 26.83 4.54
CA PRO A 72 -0.22 26.75 4.47
C PRO A 72 -0.68 25.51 3.69
N GLY A 73 -1.63 24.77 4.26
CA GLY A 73 -2.18 23.57 3.64
C GLY A 73 -1.49 22.26 4.06
N VAL A 74 -0.27 22.29 4.55
CA VAL A 74 0.39 21.10 5.10
C VAL A 74 -0.31 20.67 6.38
N ARG A 75 -0.70 19.40 6.43
CA ARG A 75 -1.43 18.81 7.57
C ARG A 75 -0.51 17.99 8.48
N GLY A 76 0.56 17.49 7.94
CA GLY A 76 1.52 16.69 8.67
C GLY A 76 2.71 16.29 7.81
N VAL A 77 3.72 15.76 8.46
CA VAL A 77 4.88 15.11 7.84
C VAL A 77 5.00 13.75 8.53
N VAL A 78 5.18 12.71 7.74
CA VAL A 78 5.37 11.35 8.23
C VAL A 78 6.83 10.95 8.03
N LEU A 79 7.46 10.49 9.08
CA LEU A 79 8.86 10.04 9.11
C LEU A 79 8.91 8.55 9.49
N ALA A 80 10.10 7.96 9.40
CA ALA A 80 10.32 6.56 9.77
C ALA A 80 9.86 6.24 11.21
N ALA A 81 10.02 7.18 12.13
CA ALA A 81 9.60 7.03 13.54
C ALA A 81 8.07 6.98 13.73
N ASP A 82 7.29 7.43 12.74
CA ASP A 82 5.84 7.45 12.81
C ASP A 82 5.21 6.14 12.29
N ILE A 83 6.01 5.21 11.77
CA ILE A 83 5.51 3.94 11.26
C ILE A 83 5.13 3.05 12.44
N PRO A 84 3.86 2.62 12.54
CA PRO A 84 3.46 1.68 13.57
C PRO A 84 3.95 0.27 13.21
N GLY A 85 4.81 -0.31 14.05
CA GLY A 85 5.33 -1.67 13.86
C GLY A 85 6.72 -1.70 13.23
N ASP A 86 6.97 -2.69 12.35
CA ASP A 86 8.27 -2.85 11.72
C ASP A 86 8.45 -1.86 10.57
N PRO A 87 9.47 -0.99 10.60
CA PRO A 87 9.73 -0.05 9.52
C PRO A 87 10.41 -0.69 8.30
N ILE A 88 10.68 -1.99 8.33
CA ILE A 88 11.36 -2.72 7.25
C ILE A 88 10.35 -3.55 6.46
N LEU A 89 10.34 -3.41 5.16
CA LEU A 89 9.58 -4.28 4.28
C LEU A 89 10.25 -5.65 4.17
N ALA A 90 9.45 -6.70 4.29
CA ALA A 90 9.90 -8.08 4.23
C ALA A 90 9.27 -8.84 3.06
N ALA A 91 9.20 -8.21 1.88
CA ALA A 91 8.55 -8.81 0.71
C ALA A 91 9.35 -10.01 0.17
N PHE A 92 10.68 -9.87 0.06
CA PHE A 92 11.60 -10.91 -0.42
C PHE A 92 12.79 -11.10 0.52
N GLY A 93 13.17 -10.08 1.27
CA GLY A 93 14.18 -10.04 2.32
C GLY A 93 13.69 -9.07 3.39
N HIS A 94 14.32 -9.07 4.55
CA HIS A 94 14.01 -8.12 5.62
C HIS A 94 15.10 -7.05 5.66
N ASP A 95 15.20 -6.26 4.59
CA ASP A 95 16.31 -5.32 4.35
C ASP A 95 15.91 -4.00 3.66
N GLU A 96 14.63 -3.82 3.32
CA GLU A 96 14.16 -2.63 2.61
C GLU A 96 13.38 -1.71 3.57
N PRO A 97 13.97 -0.62 4.07
CA PRO A 97 13.26 0.32 4.93
C PRO A 97 12.17 1.08 4.15
N ILE A 98 10.99 1.22 4.76
CA ILE A 98 9.86 1.97 4.18
C ILE A 98 10.22 3.46 3.99
N PHE A 99 10.89 4.03 4.97
CA PHE A 99 11.53 5.35 4.90
C PHE A 99 12.98 5.24 5.33
N ALA A 100 13.80 6.16 4.88
CA ALA A 100 15.20 6.23 5.32
C ALA A 100 15.28 6.37 6.84
N LEU A 101 16.06 5.50 7.49
CA LEU A 101 16.28 5.48 8.93
C LEU A 101 17.53 6.28 9.29
N ASP A 102 18.68 5.77 8.93
CA ASP A 102 20.00 6.33 9.22
C ASP A 102 20.86 6.49 7.97
N GLN A 103 20.43 5.90 6.87
CA GLN A 103 21.09 5.97 5.58
C GLN A 103 20.09 6.27 4.47
N VAL A 104 20.58 6.97 3.47
CA VAL A 104 19.91 7.12 2.20
C VAL A 104 20.54 6.14 1.24
N LEU A 105 19.71 5.30 0.65
CA LEU A 105 20.06 4.33 -0.40
C LEU A 105 19.19 4.66 -1.62
N TYR A 106 19.84 4.81 -2.77
CA TYR A 106 19.14 5.14 -4.01
C TYR A 106 18.94 3.89 -4.86
#